data_9c65875815e92bf6042005754f5bf5c8
#
_entry.id   9c65875815e92bf6042005754f5bf5c8
#
_cell.length_a   1.000
_cell.length_b   1.000
_cell.length_c   1.000
_cell.angle_alpha   90.00
_cell.angle_beta   90.00
_cell.angle_gamma   90.00
#
_symmetry.space_group_name_H-M   'P 1'
#
loop_
_entity.id
_entity.type
_entity.pdbx_description
1 polymer ?
#
loop_
_entity_poly.entity_id
_entity_poly.type
_entity_poly.pdbx_seq_one_letter_code
_entity_poly.pdbx_strand_id
1 'polypeptide(L)'
;MGKLSLDCTILPIKGALTIAIQAHKEKLKGIILPKQNCREAAIVNQLDVIDVENLAEVIGFLEGTQPIVPTVIDSHAEFNDNLLKNEYDFADVKGQENKKRALEIAAAGCHNVILFGPPGAGKTMLAKRMPTILPPLSLQEALETTKIHSVAGKLGKNGSLIYQRPFRSPHHTVSDVAIHERGLSANNAW
;
A
#
# COMPACT_ATOMS: atom_id res chain seq x y z
N MET A 1 8.11 18.99 4.34
CA MET A 1 7.06 19.28 3.33
C MET A 1 5.68 19.10 3.94
N GLY A 2 4.70 19.97 3.65
CA GLY A 2 3.34 19.92 4.20
C GLY A 2 2.51 21.08 3.63
N LYS A 3 1.19 21.02 3.81
CA LYS A 3 0.33 22.17 3.57
C LYS A 3 0.19 22.93 4.87
N LEU A 4 0.43 24.24 4.84
CA LEU A 4 0.28 25.09 6.01
C LEU A 4 -1.14 25.64 6.08
N SER A 5 -1.81 25.47 7.21
CA SER A 5 -3.09 26.10 7.52
C SER A 5 -2.89 27.50 8.10
N LEU A 6 -3.96 28.32 8.14
CA LEU A 6 -3.90 29.67 8.69
C LEU A 6 -3.62 29.70 10.20
N ASP A 7 -3.91 28.62 10.91
CA ASP A 7 -3.62 28.41 12.33
C ASP A 7 -2.21 27.84 12.58
N CYS A 8 -1.35 27.87 11.57
CA CYS A 8 0.01 27.32 11.62
C CYS A 8 0.10 25.79 11.82
N THR A 9 -0.99 25.06 11.69
CA THR A 9 -0.95 23.58 11.68
C THR A 9 -0.47 23.06 10.33
N ILE A 10 0.26 21.95 10.34
CA ILE A 10 0.79 21.33 9.13
C ILE A 10 -0.12 20.18 8.73
N LEU A 11 -0.80 20.34 7.59
CA LEU A 11 -1.76 19.38 7.06
C LEU A 11 -1.07 18.28 6.24
N PRO A 12 -1.64 17.07 6.22
CA PRO A 12 -1.10 15.93 5.49
C PRO A 12 -1.09 16.16 3.99
N ILE A 13 -0.15 15.48 3.34
CA ILE A 13 0.05 15.48 1.89
C ILE A 13 -0.15 14.08 1.30
N LYS A 14 -0.39 14.02 0.00
CA LYS A 14 -0.40 12.77 -0.75
C LYS A 14 0.97 12.50 -1.35
N GLY A 15 1.37 11.23 -1.41
CA GLY A 15 2.61 10.84 -2.06
C GLY A 15 3.86 11.05 -1.20
N ALA A 16 3.75 11.05 0.13
CA ALA A 16 4.88 11.24 1.03
C ALA A 16 5.98 10.19 0.82
N LEU A 17 5.62 8.93 0.55
CA LEU A 17 6.58 7.88 0.20
C LEU A 17 7.38 8.22 -1.07
N THR A 18 6.73 8.75 -2.09
CA THR A 18 7.41 9.15 -3.34
C THR A 18 8.41 10.26 -3.11
N ILE A 19 8.04 11.24 -2.26
CA ILE A 19 8.91 12.35 -1.86
C ILE A 19 10.11 11.83 -1.07
N ALA A 20 9.88 10.90 -0.13
CA ALA A 20 10.94 10.29 0.66
C ALA A 20 11.92 9.49 -0.20
N ILE A 21 11.42 8.72 -1.17
CA ILE A 21 12.26 7.99 -2.13
C ILE A 21 13.13 8.96 -2.95
N GLN A 22 12.58 10.08 -3.39
CA GLN A 22 13.32 11.08 -4.14
C GLN A 22 14.37 11.78 -3.26
N ALA A 23 14.01 12.16 -2.03
CA ALA A 23 14.94 12.74 -1.07
C ALA A 23 16.13 11.82 -0.77
N HIS A 24 15.87 10.51 -0.63
CA HIS A 24 16.94 9.52 -0.45
C HIS A 24 17.84 9.40 -1.69
N LYS A 25 17.28 9.41 -2.91
CA LYS A 25 18.07 9.41 -4.16
C LYS A 25 18.96 10.64 -4.30
N GLU A 26 18.48 11.81 -3.86
CA GLU A 26 19.22 13.04 -3.85
C GLU A 26 20.21 13.15 -2.68
N LYS A 27 20.32 12.10 -1.86
CA LYS A 27 21.21 12.01 -0.70
C LYS A 27 20.96 13.13 0.34
N LEU A 28 19.71 13.55 0.49
CA LEU A 28 19.34 14.46 1.56
C LEU A 28 19.47 13.75 2.92
N LYS A 29 19.88 14.48 3.94
CA LYS A 29 20.06 13.96 5.30
C LYS A 29 18.73 13.52 5.93
N GLY A 30 17.68 14.29 5.69
CA GLY A 30 16.35 14.02 6.23
C GLY A 30 15.26 14.87 5.61
N ILE A 31 14.03 14.60 6.00
CA ILE A 31 12.84 15.34 5.59
C ILE A 31 11.97 15.65 6.80
N ILE A 32 11.34 16.81 6.79
CA ILE A 32 10.35 17.22 7.78
C ILE A 32 8.96 17.07 7.17
N LEU A 33 8.10 16.31 7.81
CA LEU A 33 6.76 15.95 7.32
C LEU A 33 5.71 16.09 8.41
N PRO A 34 4.42 16.26 8.04
CA PRO A 34 3.32 16.14 8.99
C PRO A 34 3.32 14.75 9.64
N LYS A 35 3.07 14.67 10.93
CA LYS A 35 3.03 13.44 11.72
C LYS A 35 2.26 12.29 11.07
N GLN A 36 1.15 12.60 10.40
CA GLN A 36 0.32 11.60 9.71
C GLN A 36 1.02 10.95 8.49
N ASN A 37 2.04 11.60 7.92
CA ASN A 37 2.80 11.10 6.78
C ASN A 37 4.14 10.47 7.16
N CYS A 38 4.59 10.65 8.40
CA CYS A 38 5.93 10.22 8.79
C CYS A 38 6.11 8.72 8.72
N ARG A 39 5.09 7.96 9.12
CA ARG A 39 5.14 6.50 9.07
C ARG A 39 5.27 5.97 7.62
N GLU A 40 4.56 6.60 6.69
CA GLU A 40 4.66 6.30 5.25
C GLU A 40 6.06 6.60 4.69
N ALA A 41 6.64 7.74 5.06
CA ALA A 41 7.96 8.16 4.61
C ALA A 41 9.09 7.36 5.27
N ALA A 42 8.93 6.96 6.54
CA ALA A 42 9.91 6.18 7.29
C ALA A 42 10.09 4.73 6.77
N ILE A 43 9.25 4.27 5.84
CA ILE A 43 9.47 3.03 5.08
C ILE A 43 10.79 3.10 4.30
N VAL A 44 11.23 4.29 3.90
CA VAL A 44 12.50 4.50 3.22
C VAL A 44 13.62 4.50 4.25
N ASN A 45 14.35 3.40 4.33
CA ASN A 45 15.50 3.26 5.22
C ASN A 45 16.60 4.29 4.87
N GLN A 46 17.40 4.70 5.86
CA GLN A 46 18.53 5.64 5.72
C GLN A 46 18.13 7.10 5.42
N LEU A 47 16.92 7.51 5.73
CA LEU A 47 16.47 8.88 5.65
C LEU A 47 15.87 9.29 7.00
N ASP A 48 16.37 10.38 7.60
CA ASP A 48 15.84 10.90 8.84
C ASP A 48 14.47 11.54 8.58
N VAL A 49 13.41 10.95 9.11
CA VAL A 49 12.05 11.48 8.97
C VAL A 49 11.64 12.15 10.28
N ILE A 50 11.52 13.47 10.24
CA ILE A 50 11.15 14.31 11.38
C ILE A 50 9.65 14.60 11.33
N ASP A 51 8.92 14.18 12.36
CA ASP A 51 7.50 14.41 12.47
C ASP A 51 7.20 15.74 13.20
N VAL A 52 6.28 16.50 12.62
CA VAL A 52 5.84 17.80 13.16
C VAL A 52 4.35 17.99 13.01
N GLU A 53 3.73 18.70 13.93
CA GLU A 53 2.30 19.04 13.91
C GLU A 53 2.06 20.50 13.52
N ASN A 54 3.00 21.40 13.85
CA ASN A 54 2.86 22.83 13.62
C ASN A 54 4.17 23.48 13.18
N LEU A 55 4.08 24.73 12.73
CA LEU A 55 5.22 25.49 12.25
C LEU A 55 6.21 25.85 13.37
N ALA A 56 5.74 26.02 14.60
CA ALA A 56 6.62 26.37 15.72
C ALA A 56 7.58 25.21 16.04
N GLU A 57 7.13 23.97 15.95
CA GLU A 57 8.00 22.80 16.10
C GLU A 57 9.09 22.72 15.01
N VAL A 58 8.75 23.09 13.76
CA VAL A 58 9.74 23.16 12.67
C VAL A 58 10.82 24.19 12.99
N ILE A 59 10.43 25.38 13.44
CA ILE A 59 11.36 26.45 13.80
C ILE A 59 12.24 26.00 14.96
N GLY A 60 11.63 25.49 16.04
CA GLY A 60 12.38 25.01 17.20
C GLY A 60 13.37 23.90 16.88
N PHE A 61 13.01 22.97 15.98
CA PHE A 61 13.92 21.95 15.50
C PHE A 61 15.11 22.52 14.71
N LEU A 62 14.83 23.44 13.77
CA LEU A 62 15.88 24.07 12.95
C LEU A 62 16.82 24.98 13.74
N GLU A 63 16.30 25.66 14.77
CA GLU A 63 17.10 26.48 15.70
C GLU A 63 17.84 25.66 16.75
N GLY A 64 17.56 24.34 16.83
CA GLY A 64 18.16 23.44 17.82
C GLY A 64 17.62 23.61 19.25
N THR A 65 16.53 24.38 19.41
CA THR A 65 15.88 24.60 20.71
C THR A 65 14.99 23.43 21.15
N GLN A 66 14.46 22.69 20.17
CA GLN A 66 13.60 21.53 20.42
C GLN A 66 14.11 20.31 19.62
N PRO A 67 14.84 19.39 20.27
CA PRO A 67 15.27 18.17 19.60
C PRO A 67 14.08 17.24 19.35
N ILE A 68 13.88 16.84 18.10
CA ILE A 68 12.87 15.84 17.70
C ILE A 68 13.62 14.59 17.26
N VAL A 69 13.23 13.44 17.81
CA VAL A 69 13.83 12.14 17.45
C VAL A 69 13.24 11.68 16.11
N PRO A 70 14.07 11.31 15.13
CA PRO A 70 13.58 10.80 13.85
C PRO A 70 12.72 9.55 14.02
N THR A 71 11.63 9.48 13.26
CA THR A 71 10.79 8.27 13.18
C THR A 71 11.53 7.21 12.35
N VAL A 72 11.86 6.09 12.98
CA VAL A 72 12.53 4.95 12.33
C VAL A 72 11.58 3.77 12.29
N ILE A 73 11.44 3.14 11.13
CA ILE A 73 10.66 1.90 10.94
C ILE A 73 11.57 0.87 10.27
N ASP A 74 11.64 -0.31 10.83
CA ASP A 74 12.25 -1.44 10.15
C ASP A 74 11.24 -2.05 9.16
N SER A 75 11.30 -1.57 7.91
CA SER A 75 10.42 -2.03 6.84
C SER A 75 10.57 -3.52 6.52
N HIS A 76 11.74 -4.11 6.75
CA HIS A 76 11.96 -5.54 6.55
C HIS A 76 11.29 -6.38 7.65
N ALA A 77 11.44 -5.98 8.91
CA ALA A 77 10.79 -6.66 10.02
C ALA A 77 9.25 -6.54 9.91
N GLU A 78 8.75 -5.31 9.68
CA GLU A 78 7.31 -5.07 9.50
C GLU A 78 6.74 -5.85 8.31
N PHE A 79 7.48 -5.95 7.22
CA PHE A 79 7.08 -6.73 6.04
C PHE A 79 6.96 -8.22 6.39
N ASN A 80 7.97 -8.81 7.02
CA ASN A 80 7.97 -10.23 7.37
C ASN A 80 6.86 -10.59 8.37
N ASP A 81 6.63 -9.74 9.37
CA ASP A 81 5.60 -9.97 10.40
C ASP A 81 4.17 -9.91 9.83
N ASN A 82 3.96 -9.18 8.75
CA ASN A 82 2.65 -8.98 8.16
C ASN A 82 2.37 -9.84 6.92
N LEU A 83 3.38 -10.50 6.34
CA LEU A 83 3.21 -11.37 5.17
C LEU A 83 2.15 -12.46 5.37
N LEU A 84 2.03 -13.00 6.58
CA LEU A 84 1.12 -14.10 6.91
C LEU A 84 -0.23 -13.64 7.48
N LYS A 85 -0.41 -12.34 7.70
CA LYS A 85 -1.67 -11.81 8.26
C LYS A 85 -2.67 -11.53 7.14
N ASN A 86 -3.36 -12.57 6.71
CA ASN A 86 -4.45 -12.44 5.74
C ASN A 86 -5.80 -12.29 6.45
N GLU A 87 -6.62 -11.33 6.03
CA GLU A 87 -8.00 -11.17 6.49
C GLU A 87 -8.89 -12.32 6.02
N TYR A 88 -8.58 -12.90 4.86
CA TYR A 88 -9.28 -14.02 4.24
C TYR A 88 -8.28 -15.13 3.93
N ASP A 89 -8.72 -16.37 4.10
CA ASP A 89 -7.95 -17.54 3.69
C ASP A 89 -8.74 -18.36 2.68
N PHE A 90 -8.04 -18.88 1.68
CA PHE A 90 -8.63 -19.81 0.70
C PHE A 90 -9.08 -21.12 1.37
N ALA A 91 -8.43 -21.51 2.47
CA ALA A 91 -8.79 -22.64 3.29
C ALA A 91 -10.19 -22.53 3.93
N ASP A 92 -10.70 -21.30 4.14
CA ASP A 92 -12.05 -21.07 4.70
C ASP A 92 -13.17 -21.58 3.77
N VAL A 93 -12.86 -21.79 2.50
CA VAL A 93 -13.84 -22.29 1.52
C VAL A 93 -14.08 -23.77 1.76
N LYS A 94 -15.25 -24.09 2.31
CA LYS A 94 -15.66 -25.48 2.56
C LYS A 94 -16.22 -26.10 1.27
N GLY A 95 -15.79 -27.32 0.99
CA GLY A 95 -16.19 -28.05 -0.22
C GLY A 95 -15.67 -27.41 -1.50
N GLN A 96 -16.33 -27.69 -2.62
CA GLN A 96 -16.03 -27.15 -3.95
C GLN A 96 -14.60 -27.48 -4.45
N GLU A 97 -14.10 -28.65 -4.13
CA GLU A 97 -12.71 -29.09 -4.39
C GLU A 97 -12.28 -28.93 -5.86
N ASN A 98 -13.17 -29.22 -6.82
CA ASN A 98 -12.88 -29.05 -8.24
C ASN A 98 -12.64 -27.58 -8.61
N LYS A 99 -13.40 -26.66 -8.00
CA LYS A 99 -13.24 -25.21 -8.25
C LYS A 99 -11.98 -24.67 -7.58
N LYS A 100 -11.68 -25.13 -6.36
CA LYS A 100 -10.43 -24.82 -5.67
C LYS A 100 -9.24 -25.23 -6.52
N ARG A 101 -9.24 -26.49 -6.98
CA ARG A 101 -8.16 -27.01 -7.81
C ARG A 101 -8.00 -26.25 -9.12
N ALA A 102 -9.09 -25.88 -9.78
CA ALA A 102 -9.05 -25.06 -10.99
C ALA A 102 -8.44 -23.67 -10.71
N LEU A 103 -8.78 -23.03 -9.58
CA LEU A 103 -8.21 -21.75 -9.19
C LEU A 103 -6.72 -21.85 -8.81
N GLU A 104 -6.30 -22.91 -8.15
CA GLU A 104 -4.88 -23.17 -7.87
C GLU A 104 -4.06 -23.30 -9.15
N ILE A 105 -4.56 -24.07 -10.13
CA ILE A 105 -3.89 -24.22 -11.44
C ILE A 105 -3.82 -22.89 -12.16
N ALA A 106 -4.93 -22.11 -12.13
CA ALA A 106 -4.97 -20.79 -12.76
C ALA A 106 -4.02 -19.81 -12.08
N ALA A 107 -3.92 -19.83 -10.75
CA ALA A 107 -2.99 -19.00 -9.99
C ALA A 107 -1.52 -19.36 -10.31
N ALA A 108 -1.21 -20.64 -10.36
CA ALA A 108 0.14 -21.13 -10.67
C ALA A 108 0.56 -20.80 -12.11
N GLY A 109 -0.40 -20.80 -13.05
CA GLY A 109 -0.15 -20.52 -14.46
C GLY A 109 -0.39 -19.06 -14.88
N CYS A 110 -0.73 -18.16 -13.95
CA CYS A 110 -1.12 -16.78 -14.25
C CYS A 110 -2.24 -16.68 -15.29
N HIS A 111 -3.21 -17.61 -15.25
CA HIS A 111 -4.29 -17.69 -16.23
C HIS A 111 -5.47 -16.80 -15.84
N ASN A 112 -6.12 -16.22 -16.83
CA ASN A 112 -7.42 -15.58 -16.67
C ASN A 112 -8.49 -16.62 -16.36
N VAL A 113 -9.41 -16.29 -15.43
CA VAL A 113 -10.46 -17.20 -14.97
C VAL A 113 -11.82 -16.57 -15.13
N ILE A 114 -12.77 -17.32 -15.68
CA ILE A 114 -14.18 -16.97 -15.72
C ILE A 114 -14.94 -17.91 -14.76
N LEU A 115 -15.61 -17.33 -13.76
CA LEU A 115 -16.46 -18.07 -12.83
C LEU A 115 -17.91 -17.94 -13.27
N PHE A 116 -18.48 -19.03 -13.79
CA PHE A 116 -19.87 -19.12 -14.24
C PHE A 116 -20.73 -19.93 -13.26
N GLY A 117 -22.00 -19.53 -13.08
CA GLY A 117 -22.93 -20.26 -12.23
C GLY A 117 -24.05 -19.38 -11.66
N PRO A 118 -25.06 -19.97 -10.99
CA PRO A 118 -26.22 -19.26 -10.47
C PRO A 118 -25.84 -18.25 -9.37
N PRO A 119 -26.73 -17.28 -9.05
CA PRO A 119 -26.58 -16.45 -7.87
C PRO A 119 -26.41 -17.29 -6.61
N GLY A 120 -25.61 -16.84 -5.64
CA GLY A 120 -25.36 -17.59 -4.41
C GLY A 120 -24.34 -18.73 -4.51
N ALA A 121 -23.82 -19.08 -5.68
CA ALA A 121 -22.85 -20.17 -5.88
C ALA A 121 -21.43 -19.90 -5.32
N GLY A 122 -21.22 -18.80 -4.59
CA GLY A 122 -19.95 -18.48 -3.95
C GLY A 122 -18.87 -17.88 -4.87
N LYS A 123 -19.20 -17.48 -6.11
CA LYS A 123 -18.22 -16.96 -7.09
C LYS A 123 -17.40 -15.78 -6.56
N THR A 124 -18.07 -14.78 -6.02
CA THR A 124 -17.42 -13.58 -5.46
C THR A 124 -16.58 -13.92 -4.23
N MET A 125 -17.02 -14.89 -3.43
CA MET A 125 -16.28 -15.37 -2.26
C MET A 125 -14.96 -16.02 -2.68
N LEU A 126 -14.99 -16.88 -3.69
CA LEU A 126 -13.80 -17.50 -4.27
C LEU A 126 -12.85 -16.48 -4.89
N ALA A 127 -13.40 -15.53 -5.69
CA ALA A 127 -12.61 -14.49 -6.32
C ALA A 127 -11.87 -13.60 -5.31
N LYS A 128 -12.53 -13.20 -4.22
CA LYS A 128 -11.91 -12.39 -3.15
C LYS A 128 -10.79 -13.12 -2.42
N ARG A 129 -10.79 -14.45 -2.40
CA ARG A 129 -9.77 -15.28 -1.77
C ARG A 129 -8.65 -15.70 -2.71
N MET A 130 -8.82 -15.48 -4.01
CA MET A 130 -7.78 -15.81 -4.99
C MET A 130 -6.41 -15.15 -4.70
N PRO A 131 -6.32 -13.89 -4.25
CA PRO A 131 -5.04 -13.30 -3.89
C PRO A 131 -4.25 -14.06 -2.82
N THR A 132 -4.91 -14.84 -1.95
CA THR A 132 -4.24 -15.57 -0.87
C THR A 132 -3.51 -16.84 -1.32
N ILE A 133 -3.83 -17.34 -2.51
CA ILE A 133 -3.13 -18.49 -3.13
C ILE A 133 -2.07 -18.05 -4.15
N LEU A 134 -1.99 -16.75 -4.46
CA LEU A 134 -0.92 -16.20 -5.30
C LEU A 134 0.38 -16.10 -4.47
N PRO A 135 1.56 -16.15 -5.12
CA PRO A 135 2.81 -15.88 -4.43
C PRO A 135 2.76 -14.53 -3.69
N PRO A 136 3.32 -14.42 -2.48
CA PRO A 136 3.36 -13.16 -1.76
C PRO A 136 4.10 -12.11 -2.59
N LEU A 137 3.81 -10.83 -2.31
CA LEU A 137 4.58 -9.74 -2.91
C LEU A 137 6.03 -9.82 -2.42
N SER A 138 6.97 -9.52 -3.30
CA SER A 138 8.33 -9.16 -2.87
C SER A 138 8.32 -7.78 -2.20
N LEU A 139 9.34 -7.45 -1.41
CA LEU A 139 9.44 -6.13 -0.79
C LEU A 139 9.43 -5.00 -1.84
N GLN A 140 10.08 -5.22 -2.98
CA GLN A 140 10.10 -4.25 -4.07
C GLN A 140 8.72 -4.03 -4.68
N GLU A 141 7.98 -5.11 -4.98
CA GLU A 141 6.59 -5.02 -5.47
C GLU A 141 5.66 -4.35 -4.43
N ALA A 142 5.85 -4.65 -3.14
CA ALA A 142 5.11 -4.02 -2.06
C ALA A 142 5.37 -2.50 -1.99
N LEU A 143 6.62 -2.07 -2.14
CA LEU A 143 7.00 -0.65 -2.21
C LEU A 143 6.40 0.05 -3.42
N GLU A 144 6.47 -0.55 -4.61
CA GLU A 144 5.88 0.01 -5.83
C GLU A 144 4.35 0.15 -5.71
N THR A 145 3.69 -0.89 -5.20
CA THR A 145 2.24 -0.87 -4.96
C THR A 145 1.87 0.21 -3.94
N THR A 146 2.61 0.30 -2.84
CA THR A 146 2.40 1.32 -1.80
C THR A 146 2.60 2.72 -2.36
N LYS A 147 3.62 2.94 -3.21
CA LYS A 147 3.87 4.21 -3.89
C LYS A 147 2.68 4.67 -4.73
N ILE A 148 2.09 3.77 -5.52
CA ILE A 148 0.90 4.07 -6.33
C ILE A 148 -0.28 4.47 -5.44
N HIS A 149 -0.52 3.72 -4.35
CA HIS A 149 -1.60 4.01 -3.40
C HIS A 149 -1.36 5.30 -2.62
N SER A 150 -0.11 5.64 -2.29
CA SER A 150 0.30 6.88 -1.66
C SER A 150 -0.09 8.10 -2.52
N VAL A 151 0.32 8.11 -3.78
CA VAL A 151 -0.01 9.18 -4.74
C VAL A 151 -1.53 9.29 -4.95
N ALA A 152 -2.24 8.17 -5.01
CA ALA A 152 -3.69 8.15 -5.10
C ALA A 152 -4.41 8.60 -3.81
N GLY A 153 -3.69 8.77 -2.69
CA GLY A 153 -4.24 9.12 -1.38
C GLY A 153 -5.13 8.02 -0.80
N LYS A 154 -4.84 6.76 -1.13
CA LYS A 154 -5.59 5.57 -0.71
C LYS A 154 -4.89 4.76 0.39
N LEU A 155 -3.74 5.21 0.86
CA LEU A 155 -3.14 4.65 2.07
C LEU A 155 -4.01 5.00 3.27
N GLY A 156 -4.30 4.01 4.12
CA GLY A 156 -5.04 4.22 5.36
C GLY A 156 -4.35 5.23 6.28
N LYS A 157 -5.03 5.67 7.34
CA LYS A 157 -4.50 6.66 8.31
C LYS A 157 -3.15 6.25 8.94
N ASN A 158 -2.80 4.98 8.90
CA ASN A 158 -1.55 4.46 9.46
C ASN A 158 -0.39 4.40 8.47
N GLY A 159 -0.60 4.75 7.17
CA GLY A 159 0.45 4.88 6.16
C GLY A 159 1.42 3.70 6.09
N SER A 160 0.94 2.47 6.34
CA SER A 160 1.78 1.27 6.34
C SER A 160 2.02 0.71 4.94
N LEU A 161 3.04 -0.11 4.81
CA LEU A 161 3.36 -0.85 3.58
C LEU A 161 2.19 -1.77 3.20
N ILE A 162 1.90 -1.91 1.91
CA ILE A 162 0.90 -2.86 1.40
C ILE A 162 1.58 -4.21 1.24
N TYR A 163 1.21 -5.16 2.09
CA TYR A 163 1.82 -6.50 2.12
C TYR A 163 1.08 -7.50 1.26
N GLN A 164 -0.22 -7.26 1.03
CA GLN A 164 -1.10 -8.18 0.30
C GLN A 164 -1.39 -7.66 -1.10
N ARG A 165 -1.55 -8.57 -2.05
CA ARG A 165 -2.01 -8.22 -3.39
C ARG A 165 -3.39 -7.60 -3.33
N PRO A 166 -3.58 -6.33 -3.80
CA PRO A 166 -4.85 -5.65 -3.69
C PRO A 166 -5.90 -6.29 -4.60
N PHE A 167 -6.98 -6.80 -4.02
CA PHE A 167 -8.14 -7.25 -4.79
C PHE A 167 -9.03 -6.07 -5.15
N ARG A 168 -9.34 -5.92 -6.44
CA ARG A 168 -10.27 -4.89 -6.93
C ARG A 168 -11.53 -5.53 -7.47
N SER A 169 -12.68 -5.08 -6.99
CA SER A 169 -14.00 -5.46 -7.48
C SER A 169 -14.66 -4.21 -8.06
N PRO A 170 -14.48 -3.93 -9.36
CA PRO A 170 -15.15 -2.79 -9.99
C PRO A 170 -16.67 -2.99 -9.96
N HIS A 171 -17.40 -1.88 -9.76
CA HIS A 171 -18.87 -1.91 -9.80
C HIS A 171 -19.34 -2.20 -11.23
N HIS A 172 -20.48 -2.88 -11.40
CA HIS A 172 -21.03 -3.24 -12.71
C HIS A 172 -21.36 -2.04 -13.63
N THR A 173 -21.43 -0.83 -13.08
CA THR A 173 -21.66 0.42 -13.82
C THR A 173 -20.37 1.06 -14.34
N VAL A 174 -19.20 0.47 -14.09
CA VAL A 174 -17.93 0.99 -14.59
C VAL A 174 -17.88 0.79 -16.11
N SER A 175 -17.54 1.86 -16.85
CA SER A 175 -17.43 1.80 -18.31
C SER A 175 -16.32 0.84 -18.75
N ASP A 176 -16.49 0.20 -19.91
CA ASP A 176 -15.51 -0.74 -20.50
C ASP A 176 -14.12 -0.09 -20.67
N VAL A 177 -14.07 1.21 -21.00
CA VAL A 177 -12.84 1.99 -21.10
C VAL A 177 -12.09 2.03 -19.77
N ALA A 178 -12.79 2.25 -18.65
CA ALA A 178 -12.15 2.30 -17.34
C ALA A 178 -11.66 0.93 -16.86
N ILE A 179 -12.21 -0.15 -17.38
CA ILE A 179 -11.72 -1.52 -17.13
C ILE A 179 -10.47 -1.77 -17.98
N HIS A 180 -10.46 -1.34 -19.24
CA HIS A 180 -9.35 -1.54 -20.18
C HIS A 180 -8.11 -0.74 -19.79
N GLU A 181 -8.24 0.54 -19.47
CA GLU A 181 -7.12 1.37 -19.01
C GLU A 181 -6.50 0.85 -17.71
N ARG A 182 -7.32 0.29 -16.80
CA ARG A 182 -6.83 -0.31 -15.55
C ARG A 182 -6.17 -1.67 -15.76
N GLY A 183 -6.57 -2.42 -16.80
CA GLY A 183 -5.95 -3.68 -17.18
C GLY A 183 -4.59 -3.50 -17.81
N LEU A 184 -4.38 -2.45 -18.60
CA LEU A 184 -3.08 -2.14 -19.23
C LEU A 184 -2.04 -1.71 -18.20
N SER A 185 -2.43 -1.05 -17.10
CA SER A 185 -1.51 -0.72 -16.01
C SER A 185 -1.20 -1.91 -15.09
N ALA A 186 -2.01 -2.96 -15.11
CA ALA A 186 -1.77 -4.19 -14.35
C ALA A 186 -0.82 -5.17 -15.08
N ASN A 187 -0.74 -5.08 -16.41
CA ASN A 187 0.15 -5.96 -17.20
C ASN A 187 1.66 -5.65 -17.04
N ASN A 188 2.03 -4.54 -16.40
CA ASN A 188 3.41 -4.22 -16.08
C ASN A 188 3.79 -4.54 -14.63
N ALA A 189 2.94 -5.24 -13.88
CA ALA A 189 3.15 -5.59 -12.48
C ALA A 189 3.15 -7.11 -12.22
N TRP A 190 3.42 -7.91 -13.25
CA TRP A 190 3.61 -9.37 -13.16
C TRP A 190 5.04 -9.74 -13.53
#